data_311770477356a72fb495f874ed9445ca
#
_entry.id   311770477356a72fb495f874ed9445ca
#
_cell.length_a   1.000
_cell.length_b   1.000
_cell.length_c   1.000
_cell.angle_alpha   90.00
_cell.angle_beta   90.00
_cell.angle_gamma   90.00
#
_symmetry.space_group_name_H-M   'P 1'
#
loop_
_entity.id
_entity.type
_entity.pdbx_description
1 polymer ?
#
loop_
_entity_poly.entity_id
_entity_poly.type
_entity_poly.pdbx_seq_one_letter_code
_entity_poly.pdbx_strand_id
1 'polypeptide(L)' 'LASSGVISAQWVKSGNNWYYVDANGKMVTGDYKINGVVNRFDINGVWLR' A
#
# COMPACT_ATOMS: atom_id res chain seq x y z
N LEU A 1 13.09 -4.00 -12.39
CA LEU A 1 13.04 -3.78 -12.52
C LEU A 1 12.81 -3.49 -12.77
N ALA A 2 12.72 -3.62 -12.70
CA ALA A 2 12.60 -3.37 -12.98
C ALA A 2 12.50 -2.81 -13.40
N SER A 3 12.41 -3.18 -13.39
CA SER A 3 12.50 -2.62 -13.89
C SER A 3 12.15 -1.72 -14.26
N SER A 4 12.48 -1.80 -14.41
CA SER A 4 12.05 -0.79 -15.36
C SER A 4 11.14 0.27 -14.75
N GLY A 5 11.22 0.49 -13.49
CA GLY A 5 10.49 1.55 -12.82
C GLY A 5 8.99 1.31 -12.65
N VAL A 6 8.52 0.14 -12.97
CA VAL A 6 7.12 -0.18 -12.74
C VAL A 6 6.91 -0.44 -11.26
N ILE A 7 5.97 0.29 -10.65
CA ILE A 7 5.61 0.05 -9.27
C ILE A 7 4.57 -1.05 -9.23
N SER A 8 4.89 -2.12 -8.53
CA SER A 8 3.92 -3.17 -8.29
C SER A 8 3.52 -3.18 -6.83
N ALA A 9 2.53 -3.99 -6.48
CA ALA A 9 2.00 -4.03 -5.11
C ALA A 9 3.11 -4.17 -4.09
N GLN A 10 3.26 -3.17 -3.22
CA GLN A 10 4.32 -3.16 -2.22
C GLN A 10 4.01 -2.20 -1.09
N TRP A 11 4.64 -2.45 0.05
CA TRP A 11 4.56 -1.54 1.18
C TRP A 11 5.54 -0.39 0.99
N VAL A 12 5.13 0.79 1.40
CA VAL A 12 5.98 1.98 1.36
C VAL A 12 5.97 2.61 2.75
N LYS A 13 7.15 2.87 3.30
CA LYS A 13 7.27 3.55 4.59
C LYS A 13 7.67 5.00 4.35
N SER A 14 6.95 5.92 4.98
CA SER A 14 7.25 7.34 4.92
C SER A 14 7.14 7.91 6.33
N GLY A 15 8.25 8.36 6.88
CA GLY A 15 8.27 8.80 8.28
C GLY A 15 7.90 7.66 9.20
N ASN A 16 6.88 7.85 10.01
CA ASN A 16 6.38 6.81 10.91
C ASN A 16 5.15 6.10 10.38
N ASN A 17 4.79 6.37 9.12
CA ASN A 17 3.56 5.85 8.54
C ASN A 17 3.87 4.80 7.49
N TRP A 18 3.01 3.78 7.42
CA TRP A 18 3.10 2.76 6.40
C TRP A 18 1.95 2.93 5.42
N TYR A 19 2.26 2.79 4.15
CA TYR A 19 1.31 2.88 3.05
C TYR A 19 1.45 1.62 2.22
N TYR A 20 0.42 1.30 1.45
CA TYR A 20 0.50 0.19 0.53
C TYR A 20 0.03 0.66 -0.84
N VAL A 21 0.79 0.34 -1.88
CA VAL A 21 0.41 0.65 -3.26
C VAL A 21 0.00 -0.65 -3.95
N ASP A 22 -1.04 -0.55 -4.76
CA ASP A 22 -1.52 -1.73 -5.48
C ASP A 22 -0.73 -1.94 -6.76
N ALA A 23 -1.15 -2.95 -7.56
CA ALA A 23 -0.43 -3.30 -8.77
C ALA A 23 -0.43 -2.19 -9.83
N ASN A 24 -1.32 -1.22 -9.68
CA ASN A 24 -1.38 -0.06 -10.58
C ASN A 24 -0.54 1.10 -10.07
N GLY A 25 0.12 0.91 -8.94
CA GLY A 25 0.91 1.98 -8.32
C GLY A 25 0.08 2.99 -7.57
N LYS A 26 -1.18 2.66 -7.27
CA LYS A 26 -2.09 3.56 -6.59
C LYS A 26 -2.12 3.21 -5.10
N MET A 27 -2.04 4.25 -4.27
CA MET A 27 -2.10 4.08 -2.82
C MET A 27 -3.50 3.63 -2.41
N VAL A 28 -3.57 2.58 -1.59
CA VAL A 28 -4.85 2.04 -1.14
C VAL A 28 -5.36 2.79 0.09
N THR A 29 -6.67 2.83 0.24
CA THR A 29 -7.33 3.43 1.39
C THR A 29 -8.48 2.52 1.81
N GLY A 30 -8.93 2.68 3.07
CA GLY A 30 -10.00 1.85 3.60
C GLY A 30 -9.55 0.41 3.81
N ASP A 31 -10.50 -0.51 3.76
CA ASP A 31 -10.19 -1.92 3.95
C ASP A 31 -9.60 -2.49 2.66
N TYR A 32 -8.46 -3.14 2.78
CA TYR A 32 -7.79 -3.73 1.63
C TYR A 32 -7.20 -5.07 2.02
N LYS A 33 -7.49 -6.09 1.23
CA LYS A 33 -7.03 -7.44 1.50
C LYS A 33 -5.65 -7.66 0.88
N ILE A 34 -4.70 -8.02 1.71
CA ILE A 34 -3.33 -8.28 1.30
C ILE A 34 -2.95 -9.69 1.75
N ASN A 35 -2.61 -10.56 0.80
CA ASN A 35 -2.21 -11.94 1.07
C ASN A 35 -3.23 -12.70 1.94
N GLY A 36 -4.51 -12.43 1.72
CA GLY A 36 -5.56 -13.10 2.46
C GLY A 36 -5.89 -12.47 3.80
N VAL A 37 -5.22 -11.39 4.16
CA VAL A 37 -5.45 -10.68 5.41
C VAL A 37 -5.98 -9.29 5.12
N VAL A 38 -7.12 -8.94 5.74
CA VAL A 38 -7.69 -7.61 5.56
C VAL A 38 -6.91 -6.62 6.41
N ASN A 39 -6.39 -5.59 5.75
CA ASN A 39 -5.69 -4.49 6.42
C ASN A 39 -6.50 -3.22 6.23
N ARG A 40 -6.44 -2.33 7.21
CA ARG A 40 -7.21 -1.11 7.18
C ARG A 40 -6.28 0.07 7.02
N PHE A 41 -6.71 1.01 6.18
CA PHE A 41 -5.97 2.23 5.91
C PHE A 41 -6.92 3.40 6.09
N ASP A 42 -6.40 4.53 6.56
CA ASP A 42 -7.26 5.70 6.73
C ASP A 42 -7.47 6.40 5.38
N ILE A 43 -8.18 7.53 5.41
CA ILE A 43 -8.50 8.25 4.18
C ILE A 43 -7.24 8.79 3.49
N ASN A 44 -6.17 8.95 4.23
CA ASN A 44 -4.89 9.41 3.68
C ASN A 44 -4.02 8.25 3.21
N GLY A 45 -4.48 7.02 3.41
CA GLY A 45 -3.74 5.84 3.02
C GLY A 45 -2.78 5.34 4.08
N VAL A 46 -2.83 5.90 5.29
CA VAL A 46 -1.96 5.45 6.39
C VAL A 46 -2.48 4.14 6.97
N TRP A 47 -1.60 3.17 7.11
CA TRP A 47 -1.96 1.87 7.65
C TRP A 47 -2.43 1.99 9.10
N LEU A 48 -3.61 1.48 9.36
CA LEU A 48 -4.19 1.43 10.70
C LEU A 48 -4.00 0.00 11.22
N ARG A 49 -3.18 -0.17 12.19
CA ARG A 49 -2.80 -1.49 12.70
C ARG A 49 -3.93 -2.23 13.41
#